data_95e5b1af9cbbb627683933bf307f7c93
#
_entry.id   95e5b1af9cbbb627683933bf307f7c93
#
_cell.length_a   1.000
_cell.length_b   1.000
_cell.length_c   1.000
_cell.angle_alpha   90.00
_cell.angle_beta   90.00
_cell.angle_gamma   90.00
#
_symmetry.space_group_name_H-M   'P 1'
#
loop_
_entity.id
_entity.type
_entity.pdbx_description
1 polymer ?
#
loop_
_entity_poly.entity_id
_entity_poly.type
_entity_poly.pdbx_seq_one_letter_code
_entity_poly.pdbx_strand_id
1 'polypeptide(L)'
;GQQVEALKGLASQVRCKGDVVDIKGEVTLLFDTPARIDVDVQVQVTSTSHTHAVLLDRLLTLKAGTTELTLCQGHELPDGYHTIPLTFIAGESRVERSIGCAVLHETMPQPLPGDLAARKRVALDHAALHGEMRMGTAVALLETGRADDPRLRPIIEDTLLAIEERRDCADFVSVPLLWAYQRHAADLPDDLRLRVESALLDFRYWVDEKGNDVMWFWSENHALCFHVSQLLAGLTWPERRFTASGRSGREQAEIATARLGRWFDAVEEEGLAEWNSSAYYPVDFIGLLALAELAPEPLAQRASALCDRIFTMVALHSLNGVPAGSMGRAYDKELRAGPLTELAPFATIAFGKGWLNTGVASLPLFAAGRYEPPQALEHYVEPGAGEVVSARYLQGYGPASLLTLYKTRQVQLSTNSGAKAGGYGHQQHVLDLRFAAHPMARSWINHPGEDDPWGQQRPSYWAGNGSLPRVGHDGNVALVLYRLGEDARLDFTHVYAARSGVVHHLMGDTLILQSGDALVAYKATGPLEAITSGPGADLEYRSHGRQQGWAVIVGETNDLNVFAEYAAGCRLDLDPQATQLSLSVPGRPGLVLDWSAGLTSGGQPVVTESLSAMPQVSISRKG
;
A
#
# COMPACT_ATOMS: atom_id res chain seq x y z
N GLY A 1 9.10 6.26 39.23
CA GLY A 1 10.34 5.88 39.72
C GLY A 1 11.14 4.92 38.86
N GLN A 2 11.94 4.11 39.51
CA GLN A 2 12.83 3.17 38.82
C GLN A 2 12.08 2.12 37.99
N GLN A 3 10.91 1.65 38.46
CA GLN A 3 10.12 0.68 37.71
C GLN A 3 9.58 1.27 36.41
N VAL A 4 9.08 2.50 36.44
CA VAL A 4 8.57 3.18 35.24
C VAL A 4 9.70 3.34 34.20
N GLU A 5 10.89 3.74 34.63
CA GLU A 5 12.03 3.90 33.72
C GLU A 5 12.47 2.55 33.13
N ALA A 6 12.44 1.48 33.90
CA ALA A 6 12.73 0.13 33.38
C ALA A 6 11.70 -0.29 32.33
N LEU A 7 10.40 -0.04 32.57
CA LEU A 7 9.33 -0.33 31.62
C LEU A 7 9.42 0.53 30.36
N LYS A 8 9.74 1.81 30.48
CA LYS A 8 9.98 2.71 29.33
C LYS A 8 11.16 2.23 28.48
N GLY A 9 12.23 1.75 29.14
CA GLY A 9 13.37 1.19 28.45
C GLY A 9 13.01 -0.01 27.60
N LEU A 10 12.19 -0.92 28.11
CA LEU A 10 11.70 -2.07 27.36
C LEU A 10 10.77 -1.61 26.21
N ALA A 11 9.87 -0.71 26.47
CA ALA A 11 8.92 -0.20 25.47
C ALA A 11 9.63 0.49 24.29
N SER A 12 10.76 1.16 24.54
CA SER A 12 11.54 1.83 23.48
C SER A 12 12.31 0.88 22.59
N GLN A 13 12.57 -0.35 23.07
CA GLN A 13 13.39 -1.34 22.35
C GLN A 13 12.55 -2.36 21.58
N VAL A 14 11.31 -2.57 21.97
CA VAL A 14 10.51 -3.73 21.55
C VAL A 14 10.22 -3.75 20.06
N ARG A 15 10.38 -4.92 19.46
CA ARG A 15 10.04 -5.22 18.07
C ARG A 15 9.72 -6.70 17.92
N CYS A 16 9.07 -7.06 16.82
CA CYS A 16 8.95 -8.46 16.45
C CYS A 16 10.27 -9.01 15.94
N LYS A 17 10.55 -10.25 16.27
CA LYS A 17 11.69 -11.00 15.72
C LYS A 17 11.36 -11.39 14.28
N GLY A 18 12.13 -10.88 13.34
CA GLY A 18 11.94 -11.10 11.90
C GLY A 18 10.95 -10.13 11.26
N ASP A 19 10.92 -10.11 9.93
CA ASP A 19 10.04 -9.25 9.13
C ASP A 19 8.66 -9.84 8.97
N VAL A 20 8.54 -11.17 9.03
CA VAL A 20 7.28 -11.90 8.82
C VAL A 20 7.30 -13.20 9.64
N VAL A 21 6.11 -13.58 10.09
CA VAL A 21 5.88 -14.85 10.78
C VAL A 21 4.97 -15.71 9.90
N ASP A 22 5.38 -16.95 9.62
CA ASP A 22 4.56 -17.91 8.89
C ASP A 22 3.71 -18.76 9.84
N ILE A 23 2.87 -19.63 9.28
CA ILE A 23 1.93 -20.47 10.05
C ILE A 23 2.64 -21.39 11.04
N LYS A 24 3.88 -21.80 10.75
CA LYS A 24 4.69 -22.68 11.61
C LYS A 24 5.62 -21.91 12.54
N GLY A 25 5.70 -20.59 12.36
CA GLY A 25 6.57 -19.73 13.16
C GLY A 25 5.93 -19.28 14.46
N GLU A 26 6.66 -18.46 15.18
CA GLU A 26 6.24 -17.88 16.45
C GLU A 26 6.29 -16.35 16.38
N VAL A 27 5.27 -15.71 16.94
CA VAL A 27 5.27 -14.26 17.15
C VAL A 27 6.05 -14.00 18.43
N THR A 28 7.29 -13.55 18.29
CA THR A 28 8.22 -13.36 19.39
C THR A 28 8.65 -11.89 19.47
N LEU A 29 8.54 -11.31 20.65
CA LEU A 29 9.09 -9.99 20.95
C LEU A 29 10.60 -10.08 21.20
N LEU A 30 11.32 -9.10 20.70
CA LEU A 30 12.77 -9.00 20.87
C LEU A 30 13.12 -7.68 21.54
N PHE A 31 14.06 -7.75 22.52
CA PHE A 31 14.61 -6.61 23.23
C PHE A 31 16.15 -6.65 23.11
N ASP A 32 16.81 -5.48 23.13
CA ASP A 32 18.26 -5.41 23.01
C ASP A 32 18.99 -5.76 24.31
N THR A 33 18.41 -5.34 25.44
CA THR A 33 19.00 -5.59 26.76
C THR A 33 18.08 -6.46 27.60
N PRO A 34 18.65 -7.35 28.43
CA PRO A 34 17.84 -8.19 29.30
C PRO A 34 16.99 -7.35 30.27
N ALA A 35 15.79 -7.83 30.54
CA ALA A 35 14.96 -7.27 31.59
C ALA A 35 15.68 -7.42 32.93
N ARG A 36 15.69 -6.37 33.74
CA ARG A 36 16.34 -6.37 35.07
C ARG A 36 15.49 -7.03 36.13
N ILE A 37 14.19 -7.00 35.95
CA ILE A 37 13.18 -7.58 36.85
C ILE A 37 12.21 -8.38 36.01
N ASP A 38 11.42 -9.23 36.65
CA ASP A 38 10.29 -9.86 35.98
C ASP A 38 9.24 -8.79 35.63
N VAL A 39 8.79 -8.77 34.39
CA VAL A 39 7.80 -7.82 33.89
C VAL A 39 6.64 -8.58 33.29
N ASP A 40 5.43 -8.28 33.73
CA ASP A 40 4.23 -8.81 33.12
C ASP A 40 3.92 -8.02 31.84
N VAL A 41 3.53 -8.74 30.80
CA VAL A 41 3.19 -8.16 29.50
C VAL A 41 1.77 -8.61 29.14
N GLN A 42 0.86 -7.64 29.16
CA GLN A 42 -0.51 -7.85 28.68
C GLN A 42 -0.54 -7.61 27.19
N VAL A 43 -1.04 -8.60 26.44
CA VAL A 43 -1.18 -8.54 24.99
C VAL A 43 -2.64 -8.69 24.64
N GLN A 44 -3.18 -7.78 23.84
CA GLN A 44 -4.53 -7.90 23.30
C GLN A 44 -4.53 -7.49 21.83
N VAL A 45 -4.91 -8.43 20.95
CA VAL A 45 -5.04 -8.18 19.50
C VAL A 45 -6.50 -8.32 19.14
N THR A 46 -7.05 -7.28 18.52
CA THR A 46 -8.43 -7.26 18.05
C THR A 46 -8.47 -7.20 16.53
N SER A 47 -9.50 -7.78 15.93
CA SER A 47 -9.77 -7.68 14.51
C SER A 47 -10.07 -6.22 14.14
N THR A 48 -9.68 -5.82 12.92
CA THR A 48 -10.05 -4.54 12.33
C THR A 48 -11.48 -4.55 11.78
N SER A 49 -12.19 -5.69 11.80
CA SER A 49 -13.58 -5.79 11.41
C SER A 49 -14.50 -5.01 12.36
N HIS A 50 -15.72 -4.70 11.92
CA HIS A 50 -16.70 -3.97 12.73
C HIS A 50 -17.04 -4.66 14.07
N THR A 51 -16.89 -5.98 14.13
CA THR A 51 -17.15 -6.74 15.35
C THR A 51 -16.08 -6.55 16.41
N HIS A 52 -14.90 -6.02 16.05
CA HIS A 52 -13.73 -5.89 16.93
C HIS A 52 -13.46 -7.18 17.73
N ALA A 53 -13.60 -8.32 17.06
CA ALA A 53 -13.39 -9.62 17.71
C ALA A 53 -11.98 -9.71 18.30
N VAL A 54 -11.88 -10.23 19.51
CA VAL A 54 -10.59 -10.46 20.17
C VAL A 54 -9.94 -11.68 19.52
N LEU A 55 -8.77 -11.47 18.90
CA LEU A 55 -7.99 -12.52 18.26
C LEU A 55 -7.02 -13.16 19.24
N LEU A 56 -6.46 -12.36 20.14
CA LEU A 56 -5.50 -12.81 21.15
C LEU A 56 -5.65 -11.94 22.40
N ASP A 57 -5.71 -12.57 23.57
CA ASP A 57 -5.74 -11.89 24.87
C ASP A 57 -4.95 -12.74 25.85
N ARG A 58 -3.76 -12.27 26.25
CA ARG A 58 -2.85 -13.02 27.13
C ARG A 58 -2.12 -12.11 28.10
N LEU A 59 -1.86 -12.64 29.27
CA LEU A 59 -0.91 -12.07 30.22
C LEU A 59 0.30 -13.01 30.30
N LEU A 60 1.46 -12.50 29.93
CA LEU A 60 2.72 -13.24 29.88
C LEU A 60 3.73 -12.59 30.80
N THR A 61 4.79 -13.32 31.16
CA THR A 61 5.87 -12.78 31.97
C THR A 61 7.18 -12.81 31.22
N LEU A 62 7.78 -11.63 31.04
CA LEU A 62 9.17 -11.49 30.59
C LEU A 62 10.06 -11.65 31.81
N LYS A 63 10.77 -12.77 31.90
CA LYS A 63 11.63 -13.08 33.02
C LYS A 63 12.88 -12.21 33.04
N ALA A 64 13.32 -11.80 34.23
CA ALA A 64 14.59 -11.12 34.41
C ALA A 64 15.73 -11.89 33.72
N GLY A 65 16.62 -11.19 33.05
CA GLY A 65 17.74 -11.78 32.34
C GLY A 65 17.44 -12.25 30.93
N THR A 66 16.20 -12.13 30.44
CA THR A 66 15.82 -12.54 29.08
C THR A 66 15.60 -11.36 28.14
N THR A 67 15.79 -11.61 26.84
CA THR A 67 15.64 -10.61 25.76
C THR A 67 14.55 -10.99 24.76
N GLU A 68 13.86 -12.11 24.99
CA GLU A 68 12.80 -12.58 24.09
C GLU A 68 11.57 -12.98 24.87
N LEU A 69 10.40 -12.76 24.26
CA LEU A 69 9.13 -13.20 24.80
C LEU A 69 8.23 -13.66 23.64
N THR A 70 7.90 -14.95 23.62
CA THR A 70 6.97 -15.47 22.62
C THR A 70 5.54 -15.19 23.03
N LEU A 71 4.79 -14.50 22.17
CA LEU A 71 3.39 -14.13 22.41
C LEU A 71 2.41 -15.23 22.02
N CYS A 72 2.63 -15.83 20.86
CA CYS A 72 1.75 -16.86 20.31
C CYS A 72 2.43 -17.57 19.14
N GLN A 73 1.76 -18.62 18.64
CA GLN A 73 2.14 -19.30 17.41
C GLN A 73 1.59 -18.53 16.20
N GLY A 74 2.22 -18.65 15.04
CA GLY A 74 1.80 -17.98 13.82
C GLY A 74 0.36 -18.32 13.41
N HIS A 75 -0.05 -19.59 13.61
CA HIS A 75 -1.42 -20.01 13.26
C HIS A 75 -2.51 -19.43 14.16
N GLU A 76 -2.17 -18.83 15.31
CA GLU A 76 -3.14 -18.22 16.22
C GLU A 76 -3.64 -16.85 15.77
N LEU A 77 -2.94 -16.22 14.81
CA LEU A 77 -3.37 -14.97 14.19
C LEU A 77 -3.65 -15.21 12.71
N PRO A 78 -4.66 -14.54 12.13
CA PRO A 78 -4.89 -14.62 10.69
C PRO A 78 -3.76 -13.89 9.92
N ASP A 79 -3.70 -14.12 8.60
CA ASP A 79 -2.87 -13.29 7.73
C ASP A 79 -3.18 -11.81 7.97
N GLY A 80 -2.15 -10.99 8.05
CA GLY A 80 -2.32 -9.56 8.21
C GLY A 80 -1.08 -8.89 8.78
N TYR A 81 -1.02 -7.58 8.63
CA TYR A 81 -0.11 -6.75 9.39
C TYR A 81 -0.85 -6.30 10.65
N HIS A 82 -0.54 -6.96 11.76
CA HIS A 82 -1.25 -6.75 13.02
C HIS A 82 -0.62 -5.63 13.83
N THR A 83 -1.45 -4.71 14.33
CA THR A 83 -1.06 -3.81 15.41
C THR A 83 -1.28 -4.57 16.71
N ILE A 84 -0.21 -4.71 17.47
CA ILE A 84 -0.20 -5.46 18.74
C ILE A 84 -0.05 -4.49 19.90
N PRO A 85 -1.12 -4.18 20.64
CA PRO A 85 -1.02 -3.39 21.85
C PRO A 85 -0.38 -4.22 22.97
N LEU A 86 0.64 -3.64 23.61
CA LEU A 86 1.38 -4.23 24.71
C LEU A 86 1.27 -3.32 25.92
N THR A 87 1.01 -3.89 27.10
CA THR A 87 1.11 -3.18 28.36
C THR A 87 2.16 -3.87 29.22
N PHE A 88 3.25 -3.16 29.50
CA PHE A 88 4.31 -3.61 30.40
C PHE A 88 3.96 -3.24 31.82
N ILE A 89 3.97 -4.21 32.73
CA ILE A 89 3.48 -4.05 34.10
C ILE A 89 4.55 -4.54 35.09
N ALA A 90 4.87 -3.69 36.05
CA ALA A 90 5.72 -4.04 37.18
C ALA A 90 5.15 -3.35 38.43
N GLY A 91 4.63 -4.13 39.39
CA GLY A 91 3.92 -3.60 40.55
C GLY A 91 2.71 -2.77 40.12
N GLU A 92 2.67 -1.51 40.53
CA GLU A 92 1.61 -0.57 40.12
C GLU A 92 1.97 0.25 38.89
N SER A 93 3.19 0.09 38.38
CA SER A 93 3.65 0.84 37.20
C SER A 93 3.20 0.15 35.92
N ARG A 94 2.78 0.96 34.94
CA ARG A 94 2.33 0.47 33.63
C ARG A 94 2.87 1.38 32.53
N VAL A 95 3.32 0.77 31.44
CA VAL A 95 3.73 1.50 30.22
C VAL A 95 3.10 0.79 29.04
N GLU A 96 2.40 1.55 28.20
CA GLU A 96 1.75 1.05 26.99
C GLU A 96 2.62 1.26 25.75
N ARG A 97 2.53 0.30 24.82
CA ARG A 97 3.26 0.36 23.56
C ARG A 97 2.52 -0.47 22.52
N SER A 98 2.34 0.08 21.32
CA SER A 98 1.86 -0.72 20.19
C SER A 98 2.99 -0.93 19.20
N ILE A 99 3.07 -2.15 18.66
CA ILE A 99 4.04 -2.50 17.62
C ILE A 99 3.32 -3.11 16.42
N GLY A 100 4.00 -3.17 15.27
CA GLY A 100 3.51 -3.86 14.08
C GLY A 100 4.16 -5.23 13.93
N CYS A 101 3.38 -6.20 13.48
CA CYS A 101 3.88 -7.54 13.19
C CYS A 101 3.14 -8.12 11.97
N ALA A 102 3.91 -8.55 10.97
CA ALA A 102 3.37 -9.19 9.78
C ALA A 102 3.25 -10.69 10.00
N VAL A 103 2.06 -11.24 9.74
CA VAL A 103 1.82 -12.69 9.73
C VAL A 103 1.35 -13.06 8.32
N LEU A 104 2.12 -13.88 7.65
CA LEU A 104 1.79 -14.44 6.34
C LEU A 104 1.91 -15.95 6.45
N HIS A 105 0.76 -16.64 6.44
CA HIS A 105 0.71 -18.08 6.73
C HIS A 105 1.58 -18.90 5.79
N GLU A 106 1.71 -18.46 4.54
CA GLU A 106 2.61 -19.09 3.59
C GLU A 106 3.55 -18.07 2.97
N THR A 107 4.84 -18.35 2.99
CA THR A 107 5.86 -17.48 2.43
C THR A 107 6.19 -17.82 0.97
N MET A 108 5.62 -18.92 0.46
CA MET A 108 5.75 -19.31 -0.94
C MET A 108 4.39 -19.20 -1.63
N PRO A 109 4.36 -18.70 -2.90
CA PRO A 109 3.10 -18.58 -3.61
C PRO A 109 2.47 -19.95 -3.85
N GLN A 110 1.15 -20.03 -3.69
CA GLN A 110 0.40 -21.23 -4.02
C GLN A 110 0.34 -21.41 -5.52
N PRO A 111 0.36 -22.65 -6.02
CA PRO A 111 0.05 -22.90 -7.43
C PRO A 111 -1.38 -22.44 -7.74
N LEU A 112 -1.51 -21.51 -8.69
CA LEU A 112 -2.79 -21.01 -9.15
C LEU A 112 -3.08 -21.54 -10.56
N PRO A 113 -4.38 -21.71 -10.93
CA PRO A 113 -4.72 -22.09 -12.31
C PRO A 113 -4.18 -21.08 -13.33
N GLY A 114 -3.81 -21.55 -14.52
CA GLY A 114 -3.34 -20.70 -15.61
C GLY A 114 -4.43 -19.83 -16.23
N ASP A 115 -5.68 -20.18 -16.03
CA ASP A 115 -6.84 -19.51 -16.60
C ASP A 115 -7.43 -18.50 -15.62
N LEU A 116 -7.67 -17.28 -16.08
CA LEU A 116 -8.22 -16.18 -15.26
C LEU A 116 -9.58 -16.55 -14.67
N ALA A 117 -10.48 -17.15 -15.44
CA ALA A 117 -11.79 -17.53 -14.94
C ALA A 117 -11.68 -18.53 -13.78
N ALA A 118 -10.76 -19.48 -13.86
CA ALA A 118 -10.50 -20.44 -12.79
C ALA A 118 -9.88 -19.76 -11.57
N ARG A 119 -8.97 -18.79 -11.76
CA ARG A 119 -8.39 -18.01 -10.65
C ARG A 119 -9.46 -17.17 -9.94
N LYS A 120 -10.38 -16.58 -10.70
CA LYS A 120 -11.51 -15.83 -10.12
C LYS A 120 -12.37 -16.74 -9.22
N ARG A 121 -12.64 -17.97 -9.65
CA ARG A 121 -13.38 -18.92 -8.78
C ARG A 121 -12.62 -19.27 -7.51
N VAL A 122 -11.32 -19.47 -7.62
CA VAL A 122 -10.46 -19.68 -6.43
C VAL A 122 -10.57 -18.49 -5.48
N ALA A 123 -10.53 -17.26 -6.00
CA ALA A 123 -10.65 -16.05 -5.18
C ALA A 123 -12.01 -15.95 -4.47
N LEU A 124 -13.11 -16.28 -5.17
CA LEU A 124 -14.44 -16.27 -4.57
C LEU A 124 -14.57 -17.29 -3.44
N ASP A 125 -14.10 -18.52 -3.64
CA ASP A 125 -14.13 -19.55 -2.61
C ASP A 125 -13.26 -19.16 -1.43
N HIS A 126 -12.07 -18.63 -1.68
CA HIS A 126 -11.18 -18.14 -0.62
C HIS A 126 -11.84 -17.03 0.21
N ALA A 127 -12.44 -16.04 -0.46
CA ALA A 127 -13.13 -14.94 0.22
C ALA A 127 -14.33 -15.43 1.03
N ALA A 128 -15.10 -16.38 0.49
CA ALA A 128 -16.25 -16.96 1.18
C ALA A 128 -15.83 -17.74 2.44
N LEU A 129 -14.70 -18.45 2.39
CA LEU A 129 -14.25 -19.29 3.49
C LEU A 129 -13.44 -18.52 4.53
N HIS A 130 -12.60 -17.58 4.11
CA HIS A 130 -11.60 -16.94 4.97
C HIS A 130 -11.77 -15.43 5.12
N GLY A 131 -12.70 -14.82 4.41
CA GLY A 131 -12.92 -13.37 4.46
C GLY A 131 -13.37 -12.89 5.84
N GLU A 132 -13.04 -11.64 6.13
CA GLU A 132 -13.48 -10.95 7.34
C GLU A 132 -15.00 -10.71 7.34
N MET A 133 -15.56 -10.31 8.48
CA MET A 133 -16.98 -9.98 8.61
C MET A 133 -17.30 -8.61 7.97
N ARG A 134 -17.14 -8.53 6.66
CA ARG A 134 -17.38 -7.33 5.84
C ARG A 134 -18.27 -7.67 4.64
N MET A 135 -18.85 -6.63 4.03
CA MET A 135 -19.80 -6.82 2.92
C MET A 135 -19.19 -7.56 1.72
N GLY A 136 -17.89 -7.41 1.45
CA GLY A 136 -17.21 -8.20 0.42
C GLY A 136 -17.33 -9.71 0.64
N THR A 137 -17.20 -10.17 1.88
CA THR A 137 -17.40 -11.59 2.21
C THR A 137 -18.85 -12.02 1.98
N ALA A 138 -19.82 -11.16 2.29
CA ALA A 138 -21.22 -11.45 1.99
C ALA A 138 -21.47 -11.63 0.49
N VAL A 139 -20.86 -10.77 -0.33
CA VAL A 139 -20.91 -10.91 -1.79
C VAL A 139 -20.35 -12.26 -2.22
N ALA A 140 -19.18 -12.66 -1.70
CA ALA A 140 -18.57 -13.96 -2.01
C ALA A 140 -19.46 -15.13 -1.59
N LEU A 141 -20.09 -15.05 -0.42
CA LEU A 141 -21.03 -16.08 0.05
C LEU A 141 -22.22 -16.22 -0.90
N LEU A 142 -22.80 -15.10 -1.32
CA LEU A 142 -23.94 -15.12 -2.25
C LEU A 142 -23.53 -15.60 -3.64
N GLU A 143 -22.41 -15.13 -4.17
CA GLU A 143 -21.92 -15.51 -5.49
C GLU A 143 -21.48 -16.99 -5.61
N THR A 144 -21.22 -17.64 -4.48
CA THR A 144 -20.81 -19.04 -4.42
C THR A 144 -21.92 -19.97 -3.93
N GLY A 145 -23.18 -19.48 -3.88
CA GLY A 145 -24.32 -20.29 -3.46
C GLY A 145 -24.34 -20.63 -1.96
N ARG A 146 -23.69 -19.83 -1.12
CA ARG A 146 -23.61 -20.03 0.33
C ARG A 146 -24.50 -19.06 1.10
N ALA A 147 -25.70 -18.81 0.59
CA ALA A 147 -26.66 -17.90 1.25
C ALA A 147 -27.13 -18.38 2.62
N ASP A 148 -26.97 -19.67 2.91
CA ASP A 148 -27.30 -20.30 4.19
C ASP A 148 -26.17 -20.19 5.24
N ASP A 149 -25.03 -19.64 4.87
CA ASP A 149 -23.90 -19.46 5.81
C ASP A 149 -24.32 -18.53 6.96
N PRO A 150 -24.07 -18.91 8.21
CA PRO A 150 -24.52 -18.12 9.38
C PRO A 150 -23.85 -16.74 9.49
N ARG A 151 -22.74 -16.48 8.77
CA ARG A 151 -22.08 -15.17 8.75
C ARG A 151 -22.83 -14.15 7.90
N LEU A 152 -23.67 -14.58 6.95
CA LEU A 152 -24.30 -13.67 5.98
C LEU A 152 -25.18 -12.63 6.67
N ARG A 153 -26.10 -13.06 7.52
CA ARG A 153 -27.03 -12.15 8.20
C ARG A 153 -26.33 -11.11 9.07
N PRO A 154 -25.40 -11.46 9.97
CA PRO A 154 -24.68 -10.46 10.77
C PRO A 154 -23.92 -9.43 9.92
N ILE A 155 -23.31 -9.86 8.83
CA ILE A 155 -22.59 -8.94 7.91
C ILE A 155 -23.56 -7.92 7.30
N ILE A 156 -24.69 -8.40 6.79
CA ILE A 156 -25.69 -7.51 6.15
C ILE A 156 -26.31 -6.58 7.19
N GLU A 157 -26.66 -7.08 8.38
CA GLU A 157 -27.20 -6.24 9.45
C GLU A 157 -26.24 -5.14 9.87
N ASP A 158 -24.95 -5.45 10.01
CA ASP A 158 -23.92 -4.46 10.34
C ASP A 158 -23.75 -3.42 9.22
N THR A 159 -23.78 -3.88 7.96
CA THR A 159 -23.76 -2.99 6.80
C THR A 159 -24.95 -2.04 6.80
N LEU A 160 -26.14 -2.55 7.09
CA LEU A 160 -27.37 -1.76 7.16
C LEU A 160 -27.30 -0.72 8.29
N LEU A 161 -26.75 -1.08 9.45
CA LEU A 161 -26.53 -0.12 10.53
C LEU A 161 -25.63 1.02 10.10
N ALA A 162 -24.54 0.72 9.40
CA ALA A 162 -23.60 1.74 8.89
C ALA A 162 -24.32 2.73 7.95
N ILE A 163 -25.21 2.24 7.10
CA ILE A 163 -25.98 3.06 6.15
C ILE A 163 -27.05 3.85 6.90
N GLU A 164 -27.83 3.20 7.75
CA GLU A 164 -28.92 3.82 8.52
C GLU A 164 -28.43 4.92 9.45
N GLU A 165 -27.30 4.71 10.09
CA GLU A 165 -26.65 5.69 10.98
C GLU A 165 -25.78 6.69 10.22
N ARG A 166 -25.62 6.53 8.93
CA ARG A 166 -24.78 7.38 8.07
C ARG A 166 -23.39 7.53 8.66
N ARG A 167 -22.78 6.40 9.01
CA ARG A 167 -21.40 6.36 9.51
C ARG A 167 -20.42 6.77 8.43
N ASP A 168 -19.26 7.29 8.83
CA ASP A 168 -18.19 7.57 7.89
C ASP A 168 -17.83 6.31 7.10
N CYS A 169 -17.58 6.45 5.81
CA CYS A 169 -17.31 5.35 4.88
C CYS A 169 -18.52 4.42 4.58
N ALA A 170 -19.75 4.83 4.89
CA ALA A 170 -20.95 4.05 4.54
C ALA A 170 -21.11 3.85 3.03
N ASP A 171 -20.59 4.75 2.21
CA ASP A 171 -20.57 4.63 0.75
C ASP A 171 -19.73 3.45 0.26
N PHE A 172 -18.70 3.04 0.99
CA PHE A 172 -17.88 1.89 0.63
C PHE A 172 -18.60 0.56 0.84
N VAL A 173 -19.60 0.52 1.69
CA VAL A 173 -20.39 -0.69 1.93
C VAL A 173 -21.75 -0.67 1.24
N SER A 174 -22.30 0.51 0.90
CA SER A 174 -23.56 0.64 0.16
C SER A 174 -23.44 0.12 -1.27
N VAL A 175 -22.29 0.30 -1.92
CA VAL A 175 -22.07 -0.19 -3.29
C VAL A 175 -22.12 -1.72 -3.33
N PRO A 176 -21.32 -2.47 -2.55
CA PRO A 176 -21.42 -3.92 -2.56
C PRO A 176 -22.77 -4.45 -2.04
N LEU A 177 -23.46 -3.73 -1.18
CA LEU A 177 -24.83 -4.09 -0.78
C LEU A 177 -25.79 -3.99 -1.97
N LEU A 178 -25.69 -2.94 -2.78
CA LEU A 178 -26.48 -2.80 -4.00
C LEU A 178 -26.15 -3.87 -5.03
N TRP A 179 -24.88 -4.24 -5.16
CA TRP A 179 -24.46 -5.39 -5.98
C TRP A 179 -25.19 -6.65 -5.54
N ALA A 180 -25.14 -6.96 -4.25
CA ALA A 180 -25.76 -8.15 -3.68
C ALA A 180 -27.28 -8.13 -3.87
N TYR A 181 -27.92 -6.99 -3.64
CA TYR A 181 -29.36 -6.84 -3.81
C TYR A 181 -29.80 -7.04 -5.27
N GLN A 182 -29.12 -6.41 -6.23
CA GLN A 182 -29.48 -6.55 -7.64
C GLN A 182 -29.28 -7.97 -8.17
N ARG A 183 -28.26 -8.67 -7.71
CA ARG A 183 -27.93 -9.99 -8.25
C ARG A 183 -28.52 -11.15 -7.44
N HIS A 184 -28.79 -10.96 -6.15
CA HIS A 184 -29.10 -12.05 -5.22
C HIS A 184 -30.26 -11.72 -4.27
N ALA A 185 -31.15 -10.80 -4.63
CA ALA A 185 -32.28 -10.42 -3.76
C ALA A 185 -33.13 -11.63 -3.35
N ALA A 186 -33.31 -12.60 -4.26
CA ALA A 186 -34.09 -13.80 -3.98
C ALA A 186 -33.47 -14.70 -2.90
N ASP A 187 -32.16 -14.60 -2.68
CA ASP A 187 -31.44 -15.38 -1.68
C ASP A 187 -31.40 -14.69 -0.30
N LEU A 188 -31.90 -13.47 -0.21
CA LEU A 188 -31.98 -12.73 1.05
C LEU A 188 -33.32 -12.99 1.74
N PRO A 189 -33.32 -13.15 3.08
CA PRO A 189 -34.57 -13.20 3.83
C PRO A 189 -35.45 -11.97 3.60
N ASP A 190 -36.77 -12.13 3.63
CA ASP A 190 -37.73 -11.06 3.33
C ASP A 190 -37.52 -9.83 4.21
N ASP A 191 -37.26 -10.01 5.49
CA ASP A 191 -37.01 -8.90 6.42
C ASP A 191 -35.78 -8.10 6.05
N LEU A 192 -34.71 -8.76 5.61
CA LEU A 192 -33.49 -8.08 5.15
C LEU A 192 -33.72 -7.35 3.84
N ARG A 193 -34.42 -7.94 2.88
CA ARG A 193 -34.75 -7.27 1.62
C ARG A 193 -35.49 -5.96 1.85
N LEU A 194 -36.51 -5.98 2.71
CA LEU A 194 -37.29 -4.79 3.05
C LEU A 194 -36.43 -3.73 3.74
N ARG A 195 -35.56 -4.16 4.63
CA ARG A 195 -34.65 -3.25 5.35
C ARG A 195 -33.61 -2.62 4.42
N VAL A 196 -33.06 -3.39 3.47
CA VAL A 196 -32.14 -2.87 2.43
C VAL A 196 -32.83 -1.77 1.63
N GLU A 197 -34.04 -2.00 1.16
CA GLU A 197 -34.80 -1.01 0.42
C GLU A 197 -35.03 0.25 1.25
N SER A 198 -35.53 0.12 2.46
CA SER A 198 -35.77 1.25 3.37
C SER A 198 -34.52 2.05 3.66
N ALA A 199 -33.40 1.37 3.96
CA ALA A 199 -32.14 2.02 4.29
C ALA A 199 -31.60 2.82 3.10
N LEU A 200 -31.66 2.27 1.91
CA LEU A 200 -31.12 2.91 0.70
C LEU A 200 -32.03 3.99 0.14
N LEU A 201 -33.35 3.92 0.37
CA LEU A 201 -34.25 5.02 0.04
C LEU A 201 -34.07 6.22 0.97
N ASP A 202 -33.60 6.03 2.18
CA ASP A 202 -33.41 7.09 3.18
C ASP A 202 -31.97 7.61 3.26
N PHE A 203 -31.03 6.98 2.58
CA PHE A 203 -29.61 7.32 2.65
C PHE A 203 -29.34 8.69 2.03
N ARG A 204 -28.36 9.42 2.59
CA ARG A 204 -27.86 10.69 2.04
C ARG A 204 -26.74 10.41 1.05
N TYR A 205 -27.01 10.66 -0.24
CA TYR A 205 -26.06 10.33 -1.31
C TYR A 205 -25.09 11.45 -1.66
N TRP A 206 -25.37 12.67 -1.25
CA TRP A 206 -24.49 13.80 -1.53
C TRP A 206 -24.78 14.98 -0.60
N VAL A 207 -23.90 15.97 -0.62
CA VAL A 207 -23.95 17.15 0.25
C VAL A 207 -25.21 18.00 0.04
N ASP A 208 -25.81 17.95 -1.15
CA ASP A 208 -27.03 18.69 -1.49
C ASP A 208 -28.30 18.05 -0.92
N GLU A 209 -28.21 16.85 -0.38
CA GLU A 209 -29.33 16.16 0.25
C GLU A 209 -29.35 16.46 1.75
N LYS A 210 -30.54 16.33 2.35
CA LYS A 210 -30.76 16.69 3.75
C LYS A 210 -29.99 15.76 4.72
N GLY A 211 -29.24 16.37 5.64
CA GLY A 211 -28.51 15.66 6.69
C GLY A 211 -27.37 16.50 7.26
N ASN A 212 -26.91 16.15 8.45
CA ASN A 212 -25.78 16.76 9.13
C ASN A 212 -24.89 15.69 9.78
N ASP A 213 -24.78 14.56 9.14
CA ASP A 213 -23.98 13.43 9.59
C ASP A 213 -22.49 13.65 9.41
N VAL A 214 -21.68 12.65 9.80
CA VAL A 214 -20.22 12.72 9.79
C VAL A 214 -19.59 12.17 8.52
N MET A 215 -20.39 11.82 7.50
CA MET A 215 -19.86 11.24 6.27
C MET A 215 -18.98 12.23 5.50
N TRP A 216 -17.86 11.74 4.98
CA TRP A 216 -16.93 12.52 4.16
C TRP A 216 -17.21 12.28 2.68
N PHE A 217 -17.42 13.35 1.91
CA PHE A 217 -17.77 13.30 0.50
C PHE A 217 -16.64 13.69 -0.45
N TRP A 218 -15.59 14.31 0.05
CA TRP A 218 -14.69 15.17 -0.71
C TRP A 218 -13.41 14.51 -1.22
N SER A 219 -13.24 13.21 -1.08
CA SER A 219 -12.14 12.52 -1.71
C SER A 219 -12.56 11.95 -3.05
N GLU A 220 -11.57 11.64 -3.89
CA GLU A 220 -11.77 11.02 -5.21
C GLU A 220 -12.55 9.71 -5.10
N ASN A 221 -12.20 8.85 -4.15
CA ASN A 221 -12.85 7.56 -3.94
C ASN A 221 -14.23 7.68 -3.29
N HIS A 222 -14.42 8.59 -2.33
CA HIS A 222 -15.74 8.84 -1.75
C HIS A 222 -16.72 9.41 -2.77
N ALA A 223 -16.29 10.40 -3.56
CA ALA A 223 -17.13 10.94 -4.62
C ALA A 223 -17.60 9.85 -5.58
N LEU A 224 -16.67 9.01 -6.02
CA LEU A 224 -17.01 7.88 -6.89
C LEU A 224 -18.04 6.95 -6.24
N CYS A 225 -17.79 6.48 -5.03
CA CYS A 225 -18.67 5.51 -4.36
C CYS A 225 -20.05 6.08 -4.03
N PHE A 226 -20.14 7.35 -3.61
CA PHE A 226 -21.44 8.01 -3.41
C PHE A 226 -22.23 8.13 -4.71
N HIS A 227 -21.59 8.54 -5.79
CA HIS A 227 -22.26 8.66 -7.10
C HIS A 227 -22.69 7.30 -7.65
N VAL A 228 -21.87 6.27 -7.47
CA VAL A 228 -22.20 4.90 -7.86
C VAL A 228 -23.38 4.39 -7.04
N SER A 229 -23.39 4.60 -5.73
CA SER A 229 -24.52 4.22 -4.87
C SER A 229 -25.80 4.92 -5.30
N GLN A 230 -25.73 6.22 -5.56
CA GLN A 230 -26.88 7.00 -6.03
C GLN A 230 -27.43 6.46 -7.36
N LEU A 231 -26.55 6.17 -8.30
CA LEU A 231 -26.94 5.61 -9.59
C LEU A 231 -27.61 4.25 -9.44
N LEU A 232 -26.95 3.32 -8.74
CA LEU A 232 -27.46 1.96 -8.60
C LEU A 232 -28.75 1.90 -7.81
N ALA A 233 -28.89 2.69 -6.76
CA ALA A 233 -30.15 2.79 -6.01
C ALA A 233 -31.27 3.38 -6.86
N GLY A 234 -31.00 4.43 -7.62
CA GLY A 234 -31.97 5.04 -8.54
C GLY A 234 -32.43 4.11 -9.65
N LEU A 235 -31.50 3.28 -10.17
CA LEU A 235 -31.84 2.26 -11.18
C LEU A 235 -32.63 1.10 -10.58
N THR A 236 -32.35 0.74 -9.32
CA THR A 236 -33.05 -0.35 -8.64
C THR A 236 -34.48 0.04 -8.30
N TRP A 237 -34.70 1.26 -7.86
CA TRP A 237 -36.05 1.79 -7.47
C TRP A 237 -36.38 3.07 -8.22
N PRO A 238 -36.56 3.02 -9.54
CA PRO A 238 -36.73 4.23 -10.35
C PRO A 238 -37.98 5.03 -10.03
N GLU A 239 -39.06 4.37 -9.61
CA GLU A 239 -40.34 5.01 -9.31
C GLU A 239 -40.53 5.36 -7.82
N ARG A 240 -39.61 4.95 -6.96
CA ARG A 240 -39.67 5.22 -5.53
C ARG A 240 -39.16 6.63 -5.22
N ARG A 241 -39.67 7.20 -4.15
CA ARG A 241 -39.23 8.49 -3.64
C ARG A 241 -38.08 8.30 -2.65
N PHE A 242 -36.99 8.99 -2.86
CA PHE A 242 -35.82 9.03 -1.97
C PHE A 242 -36.03 10.15 -0.95
N THR A 243 -36.05 9.80 0.33
CA THR A 243 -36.57 10.70 1.36
C THR A 243 -35.60 11.85 1.71
N ALA A 244 -34.28 11.63 1.67
CA ALA A 244 -33.32 12.69 1.96
C ALA A 244 -33.31 13.80 0.89
N SER A 245 -33.55 13.47 -0.37
CA SER A 245 -33.51 14.41 -1.48
C SER A 245 -34.90 14.88 -1.92
N GLY A 246 -35.94 14.08 -1.69
CA GLY A 246 -37.27 14.28 -2.25
C GLY A 246 -37.39 13.91 -3.72
N ARG A 247 -36.35 13.32 -4.30
CA ARG A 247 -36.32 12.96 -5.73
C ARG A 247 -36.84 11.56 -5.97
N SER A 248 -37.27 11.30 -7.20
CA SER A 248 -37.55 9.94 -7.67
C SER A 248 -36.23 9.21 -7.94
N GLY A 249 -36.27 7.87 -8.02
CA GLY A 249 -35.11 7.08 -8.41
C GLY A 249 -34.59 7.45 -9.79
N ARG A 250 -35.47 7.76 -10.75
CA ARG A 250 -35.06 8.25 -12.08
C ARG A 250 -34.23 9.51 -11.99
N GLU A 251 -34.69 10.48 -11.21
CA GLU A 251 -33.96 11.73 -10.99
C GLU A 251 -32.61 11.48 -10.31
N GLN A 252 -32.56 10.60 -9.32
CA GLN A 252 -31.30 10.22 -8.68
C GLN A 252 -30.31 9.61 -9.69
N ALA A 253 -30.80 8.70 -10.55
CA ALA A 253 -29.94 8.07 -11.56
C ALA A 253 -29.43 9.08 -12.60
N GLU A 254 -30.29 10.01 -13.06
CA GLU A 254 -29.89 11.06 -14.01
C GLU A 254 -28.80 11.98 -13.42
N ILE A 255 -28.99 12.42 -12.18
CA ILE A 255 -28.03 13.28 -11.48
C ILE A 255 -26.71 12.56 -11.27
N ALA A 256 -26.75 11.31 -10.81
CA ALA A 256 -25.56 10.49 -10.60
C ALA A 256 -24.80 10.24 -11.91
N THR A 257 -25.51 10.00 -13.01
CA THR A 257 -24.91 9.82 -14.33
C THR A 257 -24.11 11.05 -14.75
N ALA A 258 -24.65 12.24 -14.56
CA ALA A 258 -23.97 13.49 -14.88
C ALA A 258 -22.73 13.70 -13.98
N ARG A 259 -22.85 13.42 -12.68
CA ARG A 259 -21.74 13.53 -11.72
C ARG A 259 -20.62 12.54 -12.04
N LEU A 260 -20.96 11.31 -12.37
CA LEU A 260 -19.99 10.29 -12.78
C LEU A 260 -19.30 10.69 -14.09
N GLY A 261 -20.03 11.27 -15.05
CA GLY A 261 -19.42 11.79 -16.28
C GLY A 261 -18.32 12.81 -15.99
N ARG A 262 -18.58 13.76 -15.09
CA ARG A 262 -17.58 14.76 -14.68
C ARG A 262 -16.41 14.13 -13.92
N TRP A 263 -16.69 13.16 -13.06
CA TRP A 263 -15.65 12.43 -12.34
C TRP A 263 -14.72 11.71 -13.29
N PHE A 264 -15.27 10.98 -14.28
CA PHE A 264 -14.49 10.29 -15.29
C PHE A 264 -13.68 11.25 -16.16
N ASP A 265 -14.28 12.36 -16.59
CA ASP A 265 -13.57 13.37 -17.40
C ASP A 265 -12.30 13.83 -16.71
N ALA A 266 -12.37 14.14 -15.42
CA ALA A 266 -11.23 14.61 -14.65
C ALA A 266 -10.15 13.51 -14.48
N VAL A 267 -10.56 12.30 -14.12
CA VAL A 267 -9.60 11.20 -13.86
C VAL A 267 -8.97 10.68 -15.16
N GLU A 268 -9.72 10.63 -16.25
CA GLU A 268 -9.18 10.20 -17.55
C GLU A 268 -8.08 11.14 -18.04
N GLU A 269 -8.21 12.44 -17.80
CA GLU A 269 -7.22 13.42 -18.22
C GLU A 269 -6.01 13.48 -17.28
N GLU A 270 -6.26 13.55 -15.97
CA GLU A 270 -5.20 13.84 -14.98
C GLU A 270 -4.71 12.62 -14.21
N GLY A 271 -5.39 11.48 -14.35
CA GLY A 271 -5.09 10.29 -13.57
C GLY A 271 -5.60 10.39 -12.13
N LEU A 272 -5.27 9.39 -11.33
CA LEU A 272 -5.71 9.29 -9.94
C LEU A 272 -4.79 10.11 -9.02
N ALA A 273 -5.38 10.88 -8.12
CA ALA A 273 -4.63 11.69 -7.16
C ALA A 273 -3.89 10.80 -6.14
N GLU A 274 -4.50 9.67 -5.77
CA GLU A 274 -3.88 8.68 -4.89
C GLU A 274 -3.16 7.62 -5.73
N TRP A 275 -2.12 8.05 -6.41
CA TRP A 275 -1.39 7.27 -7.41
C TRP A 275 -0.68 6.06 -6.79
N ASN A 276 -0.72 4.94 -7.52
CA ASN A 276 -0.11 3.64 -7.20
C ASN A 276 -0.44 3.13 -5.79
N SER A 277 -1.62 3.45 -5.29
CA SER A 277 -1.97 3.17 -3.89
C SER A 277 -2.44 1.74 -3.68
N SER A 278 -1.71 0.98 -2.87
CA SER A 278 -2.11 -0.36 -2.43
C SER A 278 -3.33 -0.34 -1.49
N ALA A 279 -3.60 0.79 -0.85
CA ALA A 279 -4.73 0.95 0.05
C ALA A 279 -5.99 1.42 -0.68
N TYR A 280 -5.84 2.34 -1.64
CA TYR A 280 -6.99 3.04 -2.22
C TYR A 280 -7.40 2.56 -3.61
N TYR A 281 -6.55 1.90 -4.39
CA TYR A 281 -7.00 1.25 -5.62
C TYR A 281 -8.08 0.19 -5.35
N PRO A 282 -8.00 -0.65 -4.32
CA PRO A 282 -9.10 -1.54 -3.98
C PRO A 282 -10.40 -0.80 -3.62
N VAL A 283 -10.33 0.40 -3.06
CA VAL A 283 -11.50 1.23 -2.79
C VAL A 283 -12.08 1.79 -4.09
N ASP A 284 -11.25 2.27 -5.00
CA ASP A 284 -11.71 2.73 -6.33
C ASP A 284 -12.37 1.58 -7.10
N PHE A 285 -11.85 0.37 -6.97
CA PHE A 285 -12.43 -0.83 -7.59
C PHE A 285 -13.84 -1.13 -7.10
N ILE A 286 -14.21 -0.74 -5.88
CA ILE A 286 -15.60 -0.90 -5.40
C ILE A 286 -16.56 -0.25 -6.39
N GLY A 287 -16.35 1.03 -6.66
CA GLY A 287 -17.22 1.78 -7.59
C GLY A 287 -17.05 1.35 -9.04
N LEU A 288 -15.80 1.20 -9.49
CA LEU A 288 -15.51 0.92 -10.90
C LEU A 288 -15.99 -0.47 -11.33
N LEU A 289 -15.78 -1.48 -10.50
CA LEU A 289 -16.22 -2.85 -10.83
C LEU A 289 -17.76 -2.97 -10.77
N ALA A 290 -18.40 -2.28 -9.85
CA ALA A 290 -19.86 -2.23 -9.81
C ALA A 290 -20.42 -1.55 -11.06
N LEU A 291 -19.84 -0.44 -11.51
CA LEU A 291 -20.24 0.22 -12.76
C LEU A 291 -20.01 -0.68 -13.98
N ALA A 292 -18.86 -1.34 -14.06
CA ALA A 292 -18.54 -2.22 -15.18
C ALA A 292 -19.55 -3.36 -15.32
N GLU A 293 -20.09 -3.86 -14.21
CA GLU A 293 -21.05 -4.97 -14.19
C GLU A 293 -22.51 -4.52 -14.30
N LEU A 294 -22.88 -3.42 -13.65
CA LEU A 294 -24.28 -3.09 -13.39
C LEU A 294 -24.78 -1.79 -14.05
N ALA A 295 -23.88 -0.92 -14.49
CA ALA A 295 -24.28 0.36 -15.05
C ALA A 295 -24.64 0.28 -16.54
N PRO A 296 -25.54 1.16 -17.02
CA PRO A 296 -25.76 1.30 -18.45
C PRO A 296 -24.57 1.97 -19.14
N GLU A 297 -24.50 1.80 -20.47
CA GLU A 297 -23.50 2.49 -21.28
C GLU A 297 -23.81 4.01 -21.38
N PRO A 298 -22.80 4.90 -21.46
CA PRO A 298 -21.36 4.57 -21.62
C PRO A 298 -20.58 4.35 -20.32
N LEU A 299 -21.22 4.44 -19.16
CA LEU A 299 -20.52 4.36 -17.87
C LEU A 299 -19.83 3.02 -17.65
N ALA A 300 -20.45 1.90 -18.01
CA ALA A 300 -19.84 0.59 -17.86
C ALA A 300 -18.54 0.48 -18.66
N GLN A 301 -18.52 0.97 -19.89
CA GLN A 301 -17.31 0.96 -20.73
C GLN A 301 -16.24 1.91 -20.19
N ARG A 302 -16.61 3.08 -19.70
CA ARG A 302 -15.66 4.02 -19.11
C ARG A 302 -15.03 3.44 -17.85
N ALA A 303 -15.83 2.77 -17.01
CA ALA A 303 -15.32 2.08 -15.82
C ALA A 303 -14.34 0.96 -16.18
N SER A 304 -14.68 0.14 -17.17
CA SER A 304 -13.79 -0.93 -17.65
C SER A 304 -12.48 -0.37 -18.19
N ALA A 305 -12.53 0.71 -18.96
CA ALA A 305 -11.33 1.36 -19.51
C ALA A 305 -10.43 1.93 -18.40
N LEU A 306 -11.01 2.49 -17.35
CA LEU A 306 -10.24 2.99 -16.21
C LEU A 306 -9.65 1.82 -15.40
N CYS A 307 -10.37 0.71 -15.25
CA CYS A 307 -9.82 -0.50 -14.66
C CYS A 307 -8.61 -1.00 -15.47
N ASP A 308 -8.66 -0.96 -16.80
CA ASP A 308 -7.53 -1.33 -17.64
C ASP A 308 -6.30 -0.46 -17.33
N ARG A 309 -6.49 0.86 -17.15
CA ARG A 309 -5.40 1.77 -16.75
C ARG A 309 -4.84 1.41 -15.38
N ILE A 310 -5.72 1.17 -14.40
CA ILE A 310 -5.28 0.83 -13.03
C ILE A 310 -4.50 -0.48 -13.06
N PHE A 311 -5.00 -1.50 -13.73
CA PHE A 311 -4.29 -2.78 -13.86
C PHE A 311 -2.98 -2.64 -14.64
N THR A 312 -2.88 -1.72 -15.58
CA THR A 312 -1.60 -1.41 -16.24
C THR A 312 -0.58 -0.88 -15.22
N MET A 313 -0.99 0.06 -14.38
CA MET A 313 -0.12 0.58 -13.32
C MET A 313 0.25 -0.51 -12.29
N VAL A 314 -0.73 -1.34 -11.90
CA VAL A 314 -0.48 -2.48 -11.01
C VAL A 314 0.50 -3.48 -11.63
N ALA A 315 0.35 -3.80 -12.91
CA ALA A 315 1.25 -4.70 -13.62
C ALA A 315 2.69 -4.15 -13.65
N LEU A 316 2.84 -2.87 -13.99
CA LEU A 316 4.14 -2.21 -14.01
C LEU A 316 4.85 -2.25 -12.66
N HIS A 317 4.10 -2.08 -11.57
CA HIS A 317 4.66 -1.96 -10.22
C HIS A 317 4.56 -3.25 -9.38
N SER A 318 4.15 -4.36 -9.97
CA SER A 318 4.15 -5.67 -9.29
C SER A 318 5.34 -6.51 -9.71
N LEU A 319 6.03 -7.10 -8.77
CA LEU A 319 7.16 -7.98 -9.04
C LEU A 319 7.01 -9.27 -8.23
N ASN A 320 7.03 -10.40 -8.93
CA ASN A 320 6.86 -11.73 -8.36
C ASN A 320 5.65 -11.79 -7.40
N GLY A 321 4.49 -11.31 -7.88
CA GLY A 321 3.22 -11.40 -7.17
C GLY A 321 2.98 -10.36 -6.08
N VAL A 322 3.86 -9.38 -5.92
CA VAL A 322 3.72 -8.37 -4.86
C VAL A 322 3.71 -6.96 -5.47
N PRO A 323 2.60 -6.22 -5.32
CA PRO A 323 2.57 -4.80 -5.66
C PRO A 323 3.49 -3.98 -4.76
N ALA A 324 4.20 -3.04 -5.36
CA ALA A 324 5.14 -2.15 -4.68
C ALA A 324 5.24 -0.83 -5.45
N GLY A 325 6.36 -0.13 -5.33
CA GLY A 325 6.63 1.11 -6.03
C GLY A 325 6.36 2.35 -5.19
N SER A 326 6.76 3.50 -5.72
CA SER A 326 6.39 4.79 -5.15
C SER A 326 4.87 4.97 -5.15
N MET A 327 4.31 5.68 -4.17
CA MET A 327 2.86 5.83 -4.03
C MET A 327 2.48 7.12 -3.30
N GLY A 328 1.25 7.58 -3.52
CA GLY A 328 0.76 8.85 -2.99
C GLY A 328 0.24 8.79 -1.56
N ARG A 329 -0.28 7.65 -1.14
CA ARG A 329 -0.85 7.42 0.21
C ARG A 329 -0.22 6.19 0.83
N ALA A 330 0.99 6.33 1.37
CA ALA A 330 1.73 5.25 1.98
C ALA A 330 1.49 5.17 3.49
N TYR A 331 1.26 3.95 3.97
CA TYR A 331 1.24 3.59 5.39
C TYR A 331 2.32 2.53 5.64
N ASP A 332 2.75 2.42 6.88
CA ASP A 332 3.78 1.43 7.27
C ASP A 332 3.43 0.02 6.79
N LYS A 333 2.18 -0.40 6.96
CA LYS A 333 1.75 -1.75 6.57
C LYS A 333 1.89 -2.01 5.07
N GLU A 334 1.55 -1.04 4.21
CA GLU A 334 1.68 -1.19 2.76
C GLU A 334 3.14 -1.30 2.33
N LEU A 335 4.02 -0.56 3.01
CA LEU A 335 5.44 -0.56 2.69
C LEU A 335 6.16 -1.79 3.27
N ARG A 336 5.87 -2.15 4.52
CA ARG A 336 6.56 -3.24 5.22
C ARG A 336 5.96 -4.61 4.97
N ALA A 337 4.72 -4.70 4.50
CA ALA A 337 4.01 -5.96 4.33
C ALA A 337 3.23 -6.00 3.02
N GLY A 338 3.93 -5.83 1.91
CA GLY A 338 3.35 -5.79 0.56
C GLY A 338 2.39 -6.94 0.23
N PRO A 339 2.72 -8.21 0.54
CA PRO A 339 1.81 -9.35 0.29
C PRO A 339 0.50 -9.31 1.08
N LEU A 340 0.46 -8.51 2.13
CA LEU A 340 -0.69 -8.41 3.05
C LEU A 340 -1.57 -7.20 2.76
N THR A 341 -1.31 -6.46 1.69
CA THR A 341 -2.15 -5.34 1.27
C THR A 341 -3.44 -5.85 0.62
N GLU A 342 -4.45 -5.00 0.59
CA GLU A 342 -5.71 -5.33 -0.09
C GLU A 342 -5.56 -5.40 -1.61
N LEU A 343 -4.56 -4.72 -2.17
CA LEU A 343 -4.26 -4.76 -3.61
C LEU A 343 -3.57 -6.06 -4.04
N ALA A 344 -2.79 -6.69 -3.16
CA ALA A 344 -2.02 -7.88 -3.51
C ALA A 344 -2.87 -9.01 -4.12
N PRO A 345 -4.04 -9.37 -3.57
CA PRO A 345 -4.89 -10.40 -4.15
C PRO A 345 -5.39 -10.07 -5.56
N PHE A 346 -5.62 -8.79 -5.87
CA PHE A 346 -6.00 -8.38 -7.23
C PHE A 346 -4.90 -8.71 -8.25
N ALA A 347 -3.66 -8.37 -7.92
CA ALA A 347 -2.51 -8.69 -8.77
C ALA A 347 -2.34 -10.21 -8.90
N THR A 348 -2.49 -10.94 -7.79
CA THR A 348 -2.38 -12.40 -7.75
C THR A 348 -3.38 -13.06 -8.70
N ILE A 349 -4.64 -12.67 -8.64
CA ILE A 349 -5.69 -13.24 -9.48
C ILE A 349 -5.54 -12.78 -10.93
N ALA A 350 -5.26 -11.52 -11.17
CA ALA A 350 -5.11 -10.98 -12.52
C ALA A 350 -3.95 -11.63 -13.27
N PHE A 351 -2.83 -11.89 -12.62
CA PHE A 351 -1.58 -12.28 -13.28
C PHE A 351 -1.06 -13.66 -12.90
N GLY A 352 -1.70 -14.35 -11.96
CA GLY A 352 -1.43 -15.77 -11.69
C GLY A 352 -0.28 -16.04 -10.72
N LYS A 353 0.31 -15.03 -10.09
CA LYS A 353 1.38 -15.18 -9.09
C LYS A 353 1.08 -14.37 -7.85
N GLY A 354 1.49 -14.86 -6.68
CA GLY A 354 1.39 -14.16 -5.42
C GLY A 354 0.60 -14.96 -4.38
N TRP A 355 0.01 -14.24 -3.45
CA TRP A 355 -0.66 -14.81 -2.31
C TRP A 355 -2.09 -14.29 -2.19
N LEU A 356 -2.99 -15.13 -1.70
CA LEU A 356 -4.32 -14.72 -1.25
C LEU A 356 -4.27 -14.56 0.26
N ASN A 357 -4.51 -13.35 0.73
CA ASN A 357 -4.62 -13.06 2.16
C ASN A 357 -6.10 -12.93 2.56
N THR A 358 -6.38 -12.63 3.82
CA THR A 358 -7.76 -12.53 4.34
C THR A 358 -8.41 -11.16 4.13
N GLY A 359 -7.66 -10.18 3.63
CA GLY A 359 -8.17 -8.86 3.29
C GLY A 359 -8.93 -8.88 1.98
N VAL A 360 -10.22 -9.18 2.02
CA VAL A 360 -10.98 -9.41 0.80
C VAL A 360 -11.55 -8.14 0.17
N ALA A 361 -11.81 -7.08 0.95
CA ALA A 361 -12.27 -5.79 0.44
C ALA A 361 -13.23 -5.91 -0.76
N SER A 362 -12.83 -5.33 -1.91
CA SER A 362 -13.59 -5.38 -3.16
C SER A 362 -13.21 -6.55 -4.08
N LEU A 363 -12.30 -7.45 -3.66
CA LEU A 363 -11.88 -8.58 -4.47
C LEU A 363 -13.06 -9.43 -4.99
N PRO A 364 -14.12 -9.73 -4.21
CA PRO A 364 -15.27 -10.47 -4.71
C PRO A 364 -15.98 -9.80 -5.88
N LEU A 365 -16.00 -8.47 -5.98
CA LEU A 365 -16.58 -7.76 -7.11
C LEU A 365 -15.76 -7.99 -8.39
N PHE A 366 -14.44 -8.07 -8.27
CA PHE A 366 -13.56 -8.44 -9.37
C PHE A 366 -13.76 -9.90 -9.78
N ALA A 367 -13.77 -10.80 -8.80
CA ALA A 367 -13.82 -12.23 -9.05
C ALA A 367 -15.19 -12.71 -9.58
N ALA A 368 -16.30 -12.06 -9.17
CA ALA A 368 -17.65 -12.40 -9.61
C ALA A 368 -18.07 -11.66 -10.89
N GLY A 369 -17.46 -10.52 -11.17
CA GLY A 369 -17.83 -9.68 -12.30
C GLY A 369 -17.23 -10.16 -13.62
N ARG A 370 -17.78 -9.63 -14.72
CA ARG A 370 -17.31 -9.97 -16.08
C ARG A 370 -16.03 -9.23 -16.50
N TYR A 371 -15.64 -8.19 -15.77
CA TYR A 371 -14.43 -7.44 -16.12
C TYR A 371 -13.19 -8.31 -16.10
N GLU A 372 -12.37 -8.20 -17.14
CA GLU A 372 -11.09 -8.90 -17.26
C GLU A 372 -10.00 -7.90 -17.65
N PRO A 373 -8.86 -7.86 -16.92
CA PRO A 373 -7.73 -7.05 -17.32
C PRO A 373 -7.15 -7.51 -18.66
N PRO A 374 -6.54 -6.61 -19.45
CA PRO A 374 -5.89 -7.00 -20.70
C PRO A 374 -4.78 -8.02 -20.45
N GLN A 375 -4.80 -9.13 -21.19
CA GLN A 375 -3.84 -10.22 -21.01
C GLN A 375 -2.41 -9.80 -21.34
N ALA A 376 -2.23 -8.87 -22.25
CA ALA A 376 -0.91 -8.34 -22.63
C ALA A 376 -0.14 -7.72 -21.46
N LEU A 377 -0.81 -7.36 -20.37
CA LEU A 377 -0.16 -6.78 -19.18
C LEU A 377 0.77 -7.76 -18.46
N GLU A 378 0.65 -9.06 -18.70
CA GLU A 378 1.54 -10.07 -18.11
C GLU A 378 3.02 -9.80 -18.44
N HIS A 379 3.31 -9.22 -19.59
CA HIS A 379 4.68 -8.86 -20.00
C HIS A 379 5.29 -7.75 -19.13
N TYR A 380 4.45 -6.94 -18.51
CA TYR A 380 4.91 -5.88 -17.60
C TYR A 380 5.15 -6.41 -16.19
N VAL A 381 4.42 -7.44 -15.79
CA VAL A 381 4.58 -8.07 -14.47
C VAL A 381 5.88 -8.84 -14.40
N GLU A 382 6.18 -9.65 -15.40
CA GLU A 382 7.37 -10.49 -15.43
C GLU A 382 8.13 -10.30 -16.75
N PRO A 383 9.14 -9.40 -16.74
CA PRO A 383 10.02 -9.27 -17.90
C PRO A 383 10.75 -10.58 -18.21
N GLY A 384 11.06 -10.80 -19.46
CA GLY A 384 11.92 -11.92 -19.85
C GLY A 384 13.34 -11.79 -19.32
N ALA A 385 14.11 -12.87 -19.38
CA ALA A 385 15.51 -12.87 -19.00
C ALA A 385 16.27 -11.81 -19.85
N GLY A 386 17.01 -10.91 -19.20
CA GLY A 386 17.75 -9.84 -19.86
C GLY A 386 16.89 -8.69 -20.37
N GLU A 387 15.58 -8.74 -20.19
CA GLU A 387 14.70 -7.63 -20.56
C GLU A 387 14.59 -6.58 -19.44
N VAL A 388 14.42 -5.32 -19.84
CA VAL A 388 14.15 -4.19 -18.97
C VAL A 388 12.83 -3.56 -19.39
N VAL A 389 11.92 -3.44 -18.43
CA VAL A 389 10.68 -2.66 -18.59
C VAL A 389 10.94 -1.27 -18.02
N SER A 390 10.74 -0.25 -18.85
CA SER A 390 10.84 1.15 -18.46
C SER A 390 9.51 1.83 -18.70
N ALA A 391 9.09 2.69 -17.77
CA ALA A 391 7.85 3.44 -17.92
C ALA A 391 7.95 4.82 -17.31
N ARG A 392 7.24 5.80 -17.92
CA ARG A 392 7.03 7.14 -17.38
C ARG A 392 5.59 7.57 -17.62
N TYR A 393 4.99 8.25 -16.65
CA TYR A 393 3.64 8.80 -16.77
C TYR A 393 3.35 9.80 -15.66
N LEU A 394 2.29 10.58 -15.85
CA LEU A 394 1.82 11.57 -14.87
C LEU A 394 0.59 11.08 -14.14
N GLN A 395 0.45 11.43 -12.88
CA GLN A 395 -0.75 11.14 -12.09
C GLN A 395 -1.11 12.32 -11.19
N GLY A 396 -2.41 12.61 -11.10
CA GLY A 396 -2.98 13.59 -10.18
C GLY A 396 -2.96 15.02 -10.71
N TYR A 397 -3.52 15.90 -9.88
CA TYR A 397 -3.67 17.32 -10.21
C TYR A 397 -2.39 18.08 -9.92
N GLY A 398 -2.19 19.19 -10.61
CA GLY A 398 -0.97 19.96 -10.63
C GLY A 398 -0.49 20.53 -9.28
N PRO A 399 0.82 20.41 -8.97
CA PRO A 399 1.81 19.75 -9.83
C PRO A 399 1.62 18.24 -9.84
N ALA A 400 1.54 17.66 -11.02
CA ALA A 400 1.35 16.23 -11.19
C ALA A 400 2.56 15.44 -10.69
N SER A 401 2.32 14.24 -10.16
CA SER A 401 3.38 13.29 -9.87
C SER A 401 3.92 12.71 -11.17
N LEU A 402 5.25 12.70 -11.33
CA LEU A 402 5.92 12.08 -12.46
C LEU A 402 6.51 10.75 -12.00
N LEU A 403 5.87 9.68 -12.41
CA LEU A 403 6.26 8.33 -12.03
C LEU A 403 7.21 7.75 -13.08
N THR A 404 8.33 7.20 -12.62
CA THR A 404 9.33 6.54 -13.45
C THR A 404 9.63 5.17 -12.89
N LEU A 405 9.71 4.19 -13.78
CA LEU A 405 9.98 2.80 -13.46
C LEU A 405 11.16 2.26 -14.25
N TYR A 406 12.03 1.53 -13.56
CA TYR A 406 13.03 0.63 -14.13
C TYR A 406 12.83 -0.75 -13.52
N LYS A 407 12.62 -1.76 -14.33
CA LYS A 407 12.26 -3.09 -13.84
C LYS A 407 12.93 -4.18 -14.64
N THR A 408 13.58 -5.09 -13.93
CA THR A 408 14.06 -6.36 -14.47
C THR A 408 13.24 -7.50 -13.86
N ARG A 409 13.53 -8.73 -14.22
CA ARG A 409 12.90 -9.90 -13.59
C ARG A 409 13.15 -9.97 -12.07
N GLN A 410 14.21 -9.34 -11.57
CA GLN A 410 14.68 -9.54 -10.20
C GLN A 410 14.54 -8.31 -9.30
N VAL A 411 14.45 -7.12 -9.87
CA VAL A 411 14.39 -5.88 -9.10
C VAL A 411 13.60 -4.82 -9.85
N GLN A 412 12.92 -3.98 -9.08
CA GLN A 412 12.12 -2.88 -9.60
C GLN A 412 12.50 -1.62 -8.80
N LEU A 413 12.91 -0.57 -9.52
CA LEU A 413 13.18 0.76 -8.98
C LEU A 413 12.10 1.71 -9.46
N SER A 414 11.40 2.35 -8.54
CA SER A 414 10.28 3.25 -8.84
C SER A 414 10.47 4.58 -8.12
N THR A 415 10.19 5.68 -8.81
CA THR A 415 10.33 7.04 -8.26
C THR A 415 9.16 7.94 -8.64
N ASN A 416 8.94 8.96 -7.81
CA ASN A 416 8.16 10.15 -8.17
C ASN A 416 9.09 11.36 -8.18
N SER A 417 9.34 11.94 -9.35
CA SER A 417 10.17 13.13 -9.51
C SER A 417 9.37 14.42 -9.72
N GLY A 418 8.05 14.35 -9.67
CA GLY A 418 7.16 15.51 -9.80
C GLY A 418 6.76 16.15 -8.48
N ALA A 419 7.15 15.56 -7.34
CA ALA A 419 6.82 16.09 -6.03
C ALA A 419 7.47 17.48 -5.81
N LYS A 420 6.77 18.34 -5.05
CA LYS A 420 7.29 19.68 -4.72
C LYS A 420 8.45 19.58 -3.73
N ALA A 421 9.67 19.72 -4.23
CA ALA A 421 10.89 19.62 -3.42
C ALA A 421 10.89 20.66 -2.28
N GLY A 422 11.25 20.21 -1.07
CA GLY A 422 11.24 21.02 0.14
C GLY A 422 9.88 21.12 0.84
N GLY A 423 8.81 20.72 0.16
CA GLY A 423 7.47 20.73 0.71
C GLY A 423 7.21 19.60 1.70
N TYR A 424 6.11 19.71 2.43
CA TYR A 424 5.66 18.67 3.35
C TYR A 424 5.13 17.47 2.57
N GLY A 425 5.71 16.32 2.80
CA GLY A 425 5.45 15.12 2.00
C GLY A 425 4.34 14.23 2.49
N HIS A 426 3.75 14.55 3.63
CA HIS A 426 2.62 13.82 4.22
C HIS A 426 2.78 12.29 4.10
N GLN A 427 2.13 11.67 3.13
CA GLN A 427 2.20 10.22 2.89
C GLN A 427 2.85 9.88 1.54
N GLN A 428 3.58 10.80 0.93
CA GLN A 428 4.22 10.57 -0.36
C GLN A 428 5.49 9.72 -0.21
N HIS A 429 5.47 8.55 -0.83
CA HIS A 429 6.57 7.60 -0.90
C HIS A 429 7.21 7.73 -2.28
N VAL A 430 8.37 8.36 -2.35
CA VAL A 430 8.91 8.89 -3.62
C VAL A 430 10.03 8.05 -4.24
N LEU A 431 10.56 7.08 -3.52
CA LEU A 431 11.57 6.14 -4.03
C LEU A 431 11.36 4.78 -3.40
N ASP A 432 11.33 3.75 -4.23
CA ASP A 432 11.04 2.39 -3.79
C ASP A 432 11.85 1.35 -4.57
N LEU A 433 12.33 0.35 -3.86
CA LEU A 433 12.96 -0.84 -4.42
C LEU A 433 12.19 -2.08 -3.98
N ARG A 434 11.85 -2.94 -4.93
CA ARG A 434 11.23 -4.24 -4.67
C ARG A 434 12.09 -5.34 -5.31
N PHE A 435 12.41 -6.36 -4.53
CA PHE A 435 13.19 -7.52 -4.99
C PHE A 435 12.30 -8.75 -5.12
N ALA A 436 12.53 -9.54 -6.17
CA ALA A 436 11.71 -10.72 -6.47
C ALA A 436 11.98 -11.91 -5.54
N ALA A 437 13.15 -11.97 -4.90
CA ALA A 437 13.62 -13.18 -4.23
C ALA A 437 12.84 -13.56 -2.95
N HIS A 438 12.14 -12.63 -2.33
CA HIS A 438 11.33 -12.89 -1.14
C HIS A 438 10.13 -11.95 -1.12
N PRO A 439 8.96 -12.40 -0.63
CA PRO A 439 7.75 -11.53 -0.62
C PRO A 439 7.91 -10.26 0.20
N MET A 440 8.76 -10.24 1.20
CA MET A 440 9.01 -9.07 2.06
C MET A 440 10.23 -8.25 1.66
N ALA A 441 10.94 -8.63 0.59
CA ALA A 441 12.18 -7.98 0.17
C ALA A 441 11.91 -6.63 -0.50
N ARG A 442 12.07 -5.56 0.27
CA ARG A 442 11.77 -4.18 -0.13
C ARG A 442 12.71 -3.20 0.56
N SER A 443 12.95 -2.06 -0.08
CA SER A 443 13.82 -1.02 0.46
C SER A 443 13.40 0.35 -0.07
N TRP A 444 13.62 1.40 0.70
CA TRP A 444 13.33 2.78 0.30
C TRP A 444 14.12 3.78 1.13
N ILE A 445 14.07 5.04 0.71
CA ILE A 445 14.61 6.20 1.42
C ILE A 445 13.46 7.11 1.81
N ASN A 446 13.48 7.67 3.01
CA ASN A 446 12.58 8.77 3.37
C ASN A 446 13.18 9.67 4.44
N HIS A 447 12.58 10.86 4.60
CA HIS A 447 12.80 11.75 5.73
C HIS A 447 11.69 11.50 6.75
N PRO A 448 12.00 10.98 7.96
CA PRO A 448 10.97 10.69 8.95
C PRO A 448 10.19 11.93 9.39
N GLY A 449 8.89 11.78 9.60
CA GLY A 449 8.05 12.86 10.14
C GLY A 449 7.94 12.85 11.65
N GLU A 450 8.40 11.80 12.31
CA GLU A 450 8.43 11.65 13.76
C GLU A 450 9.62 10.77 14.17
N ASP A 451 9.98 10.80 15.45
CA ASP A 451 11.15 10.08 15.97
C ASP A 451 10.82 8.68 16.52
N ASP A 452 9.55 8.33 16.59
CA ASP A 452 9.11 7.02 17.08
C ASP A 452 8.93 6.03 15.91
N PRO A 453 9.73 4.95 15.82
CA PRO A 453 9.57 3.96 14.75
C PRO A 453 8.22 3.22 14.73
N TRP A 454 7.48 3.23 15.83
CA TRP A 454 6.13 2.67 15.91
C TRP A 454 5.03 3.73 15.88
N GLY A 455 5.40 5.00 15.69
CA GLY A 455 4.43 6.08 15.59
C GLY A 455 3.56 5.97 14.35
N GLN A 456 2.38 6.58 14.42
CA GLN A 456 1.37 6.55 13.35
C GLN A 456 1.07 7.94 12.80
N GLN A 457 1.96 8.91 12.99
CA GLN A 457 1.82 10.24 12.40
C GLN A 457 1.91 10.17 10.88
N ARG A 458 1.48 11.23 10.22
CA ARG A 458 1.51 11.35 8.75
C ARG A 458 2.28 12.61 8.36
N PRO A 459 3.57 12.52 7.97
CA PRO A 459 4.36 11.30 7.78
C PRO A 459 4.74 10.62 9.09
N SER A 460 4.92 9.29 9.00
CA SER A 460 5.43 8.49 10.10
C SER A 460 6.96 8.39 10.05
N TYR A 461 7.51 7.49 10.83
CA TYR A 461 8.96 7.23 10.79
C TYR A 461 9.40 6.57 9.48
N TRP A 462 8.60 5.66 8.93
CA TRP A 462 8.92 4.87 7.73
C TRP A 462 8.17 5.32 6.48
N ALA A 463 6.99 5.89 6.61
CA ALA A 463 6.10 6.19 5.49
C ALA A 463 5.91 7.70 5.32
N GLY A 464 6.07 8.18 4.10
CA GLY A 464 5.99 9.58 3.76
C GLY A 464 7.30 10.32 4.01
N ASN A 465 7.29 11.64 3.87
CA ASN A 465 8.46 12.50 4.02
C ASN A 465 8.10 13.77 4.79
N GLY A 466 8.84 14.07 5.85
CA GLY A 466 8.70 15.35 6.56
C GLY A 466 9.09 16.53 5.66
N SER A 467 10.16 16.36 4.87
CA SER A 467 10.53 17.26 3.78
C SER A 467 10.70 16.44 2.52
N LEU A 468 10.01 16.80 1.44
CA LEU A 468 10.14 16.11 0.17
C LEU A 468 11.49 16.42 -0.47
N PRO A 469 12.17 15.42 -1.03
CA PRO A 469 13.39 15.64 -1.78
C PRO A 469 13.12 16.09 -3.21
N ARG A 470 14.15 16.59 -3.88
CA ARG A 470 14.20 16.58 -5.34
C ARG A 470 14.65 15.19 -5.79
N VAL A 471 13.97 14.62 -6.76
CA VAL A 471 14.26 13.28 -7.28
C VAL A 471 14.47 13.36 -8.79
N GLY A 472 15.48 12.65 -9.28
CA GLY A 472 15.69 12.44 -10.71
C GLY A 472 15.97 10.96 -10.97
N HIS A 473 15.50 10.45 -12.09
CA HIS A 473 15.58 9.02 -12.39
C HIS A 473 15.91 8.81 -13.87
N ASP A 474 17.03 8.17 -14.12
CA ASP A 474 17.49 7.81 -15.47
C ASP A 474 17.86 6.33 -15.52
N GLY A 475 16.97 5.51 -16.07
CA GLY A 475 17.20 4.07 -16.20
C GLY A 475 17.42 3.40 -14.85
N ASN A 476 18.58 2.76 -14.70
CA ASN A 476 18.95 2.02 -13.49
C ASN A 476 19.49 2.90 -12.36
N VAL A 477 19.47 4.23 -12.51
CA VAL A 477 20.01 5.17 -11.52
C VAL A 477 18.97 6.21 -11.13
N ALA A 478 18.84 6.46 -9.83
CA ALA A 478 18.07 7.57 -9.29
C ALA A 478 18.95 8.43 -8.38
N LEU A 479 18.74 9.73 -8.42
CA LEU A 479 19.37 10.70 -7.53
C LEU A 479 18.31 11.35 -6.65
N VAL A 480 18.63 11.56 -5.38
CA VAL A 480 17.71 12.13 -4.38
C VAL A 480 18.46 13.23 -3.62
N LEU A 481 17.95 14.45 -3.68
CA LEU A 481 18.54 15.61 -3.01
C LEU A 481 17.60 16.12 -1.95
N TYR A 482 18.06 16.12 -0.69
CA TYR A 482 17.33 16.65 0.46
C TYR A 482 17.91 17.97 0.92
N ARG A 483 17.04 18.95 1.14
CA ARG A 483 17.34 20.22 1.80
C ARG A 483 16.34 20.40 2.94
N LEU A 484 16.73 19.93 4.12
CA LEU A 484 15.86 20.00 5.30
C LEU A 484 15.86 21.40 5.86
N GLY A 485 14.66 21.95 6.14
CA GLY A 485 14.52 23.27 6.75
C GLY A 485 15.09 23.30 8.17
N GLU A 486 15.43 24.49 8.66
CA GLU A 486 15.94 24.66 10.03
C GLU A 486 14.94 24.23 11.10
N ASP A 487 13.65 24.30 10.79
CA ASP A 487 12.55 23.86 11.62
C ASP A 487 12.27 22.36 11.54
N ALA A 488 12.94 21.63 10.65
CA ALA A 488 12.80 20.19 10.57
C ALA A 488 13.24 19.55 11.89
N ARG A 489 12.34 18.79 12.48
CA ARG A 489 12.55 18.15 13.79
C ARG A 489 13.68 17.14 13.77
N LEU A 490 13.82 16.41 12.67
CA LEU A 490 14.86 15.39 12.49
C LEU A 490 15.82 15.82 11.38
N ASP A 491 17.10 15.73 11.64
CA ASP A 491 18.18 16.17 10.75
C ASP A 491 18.90 15.03 10.07
N PHE A 492 18.17 13.96 9.78
CA PHE A 492 18.66 12.82 9.02
C PHE A 492 17.62 12.29 8.07
N THR A 493 18.08 11.64 7.03
CA THR A 493 17.27 10.78 6.16
C THR A 493 17.76 9.35 6.31
N HIS A 494 16.94 8.37 5.97
CA HIS A 494 17.33 6.99 6.17
C HIS A 494 16.85 6.06 5.08
N VAL A 495 17.54 4.93 4.98
CA VAL A 495 17.11 3.75 4.22
C VAL A 495 16.42 2.78 5.17
N TYR A 496 15.26 2.30 4.77
CA TYR A 496 14.71 1.02 5.26
C TYR A 496 15.16 -0.08 4.30
N ALA A 497 15.71 -1.16 4.82
CA ALA A 497 16.02 -2.35 4.04
C ALA A 497 15.53 -3.59 4.78
N ALA A 498 14.63 -4.36 4.18
CA ALA A 498 14.12 -5.60 4.75
C ALA A 498 15.28 -6.57 5.05
N ARG A 499 15.12 -7.40 6.08
CA ARG A 499 16.07 -8.46 6.39
C ARG A 499 15.80 -9.72 5.58
N SER A 500 14.50 -10.03 5.40
CA SER A 500 14.09 -11.25 4.70
C SER A 500 14.44 -11.20 3.22
N GLY A 501 15.26 -12.14 2.78
CA GLY A 501 15.67 -12.25 1.39
C GLY A 501 16.66 -11.20 0.91
N VAL A 502 17.23 -10.38 1.81
CA VAL A 502 18.17 -9.31 1.46
C VAL A 502 19.39 -9.38 2.38
N VAL A 503 20.58 -9.42 1.78
CA VAL A 503 21.85 -9.34 2.49
C VAL A 503 22.36 -7.90 2.40
N HIS A 504 22.74 -7.32 3.53
CA HIS A 504 23.22 -5.94 3.64
C HIS A 504 24.74 -5.91 3.76
N HIS A 505 25.38 -5.10 2.90
CA HIS A 505 26.82 -4.88 2.92
C HIS A 505 27.10 -3.39 3.05
N LEU A 506 27.49 -2.94 4.25
CA LEU A 506 27.78 -1.53 4.50
C LEU A 506 29.29 -1.27 4.37
N MET A 507 29.66 -0.29 3.54
CA MET A 507 31.04 0.14 3.30
C MET A 507 31.11 1.67 3.31
N GLY A 508 31.26 2.27 4.51
CA GLY A 508 31.38 3.72 4.66
C GLY A 508 30.12 4.49 4.24
N ASP A 509 30.18 5.16 3.10
CA ASP A 509 29.07 5.92 2.52
C ASP A 509 28.17 5.09 1.58
N THR A 510 28.46 3.82 1.43
CA THR A 510 27.78 2.95 0.46
C THR A 510 27.21 1.71 1.13
N LEU A 511 25.91 1.49 0.90
CA LEU A 511 25.21 0.28 1.31
C LEU A 511 24.84 -0.52 0.07
N ILE A 512 25.34 -1.74 -0.04
CA ILE A 512 24.95 -2.66 -1.11
C ILE A 512 23.95 -3.66 -0.56
N LEU A 513 22.81 -3.76 -1.25
CA LEU A 513 21.79 -4.77 -0.98
C LEU A 513 21.88 -5.87 -2.03
N GLN A 514 21.94 -7.12 -1.56
CA GLN A 514 21.98 -8.31 -2.38
C GLN A 514 20.72 -9.15 -2.11
N SER A 515 19.95 -9.40 -3.14
CA SER A 515 18.74 -10.22 -3.04
C SER A 515 18.63 -11.12 -4.27
N GLY A 516 18.79 -12.44 -4.06
CA GLY A 516 18.96 -13.35 -5.19
C GLY A 516 20.13 -12.91 -6.05
N ASP A 517 19.91 -12.76 -7.35
CA ASP A 517 20.90 -12.26 -8.30
C ASP A 517 20.91 -10.73 -8.44
N ALA A 518 20.03 -10.03 -7.74
CA ALA A 518 19.96 -8.56 -7.82
C ALA A 518 20.94 -7.91 -6.84
N LEU A 519 21.60 -6.86 -7.32
CA LEU A 519 22.51 -6.01 -6.53
C LEU A 519 22.10 -4.56 -6.71
N VAL A 520 21.96 -3.82 -5.60
CA VAL A 520 21.65 -2.39 -5.62
C VAL A 520 22.56 -1.67 -4.64
N ALA A 521 23.11 -0.53 -5.05
CA ALA A 521 23.90 0.33 -4.18
C ALA A 521 23.10 1.58 -3.81
N TYR A 522 23.07 1.91 -2.51
CA TYR A 522 22.79 3.24 -2.01
C TYR A 522 24.10 3.95 -1.70
N LYS A 523 24.33 5.09 -2.34
CA LYS A 523 25.46 5.95 -1.99
C LYS A 523 24.94 7.23 -1.37
N ALA A 524 25.52 7.63 -0.25
CA ALA A 524 25.21 8.90 0.41
C ALA A 524 26.36 9.89 0.26
N THR A 525 26.07 11.17 0.45
CA THR A 525 27.11 12.23 0.43
C THR A 525 27.93 12.30 1.71
N GLY A 526 27.58 11.49 2.71
CA GLY A 526 28.35 11.33 3.95
C GLY A 526 28.31 9.87 4.42
N PRO A 527 29.02 9.55 5.50
CA PRO A 527 29.03 8.20 6.04
C PRO A 527 27.65 7.78 6.52
N LEU A 528 27.32 6.50 6.35
CA LEU A 528 26.07 5.92 6.81
C LEU A 528 26.22 5.32 8.20
N GLU A 529 25.24 5.58 9.06
CA GLU A 529 25.14 4.97 10.38
C GLU A 529 24.17 3.80 10.35
N ALA A 530 24.67 2.60 10.57
CA ALA A 530 23.83 1.42 10.73
C ALA A 530 23.17 1.44 12.11
N ILE A 531 21.86 1.28 12.17
CA ILE A 531 21.13 1.17 13.44
C ILE A 531 21.14 -0.28 13.87
N THR A 532 21.63 -0.53 15.08
CA THR A 532 21.87 -1.89 15.60
C THR A 532 21.02 -2.23 16.83
N SER A 533 20.20 -1.29 17.27
CA SER A 533 19.32 -1.47 18.43
C SER A 533 17.95 -0.82 18.19
N GLY A 534 16.96 -1.25 18.96
CA GLY A 534 15.60 -0.74 18.87
C GLY A 534 14.82 -1.27 17.65
N PRO A 535 13.65 -0.70 17.36
CA PRO A 535 12.78 -1.16 16.28
C PRO A 535 13.39 -1.09 14.88
N GLY A 536 14.39 -0.22 14.67
CA GLY A 536 15.12 -0.10 13.40
C GLY A 536 16.34 -1.00 13.26
N ALA A 537 16.66 -1.81 14.27
CA ALA A 537 17.85 -2.65 14.26
C ALA A 537 17.91 -3.56 13.03
N ASP A 538 19.04 -3.53 12.34
CA ASP A 538 19.30 -4.32 11.12
C ASP A 538 18.38 -4.01 9.94
N LEU A 539 17.59 -2.92 10.04
CA LEU A 539 16.67 -2.45 8.99
C LEU A 539 17.01 -1.04 8.51
N GLU A 540 17.74 -0.28 9.31
CA GLU A 540 17.87 1.17 9.12
C GLU A 540 19.30 1.63 8.99
N TYR A 541 19.53 2.53 8.01
CA TYR A 541 20.82 3.18 7.78
C TYR A 541 20.58 4.68 7.62
N ARG A 542 21.21 5.51 8.45
CA ARG A 542 21.00 6.96 8.49
C ARG A 542 22.11 7.73 7.81
N SER A 543 21.72 8.76 7.08
CA SER A 543 22.60 9.83 6.62
C SER A 543 22.24 11.11 7.37
N HIS A 544 23.17 11.63 8.15
CA HIS A 544 22.97 12.80 8.99
C HIS A 544 23.29 14.09 8.26
N GLY A 545 22.62 15.16 8.65
CA GLY A 545 22.79 16.52 8.12
C GLY A 545 21.53 17.06 7.47
N ARG A 546 21.43 18.39 7.39
CA ARG A 546 20.25 19.06 6.82
C ARG A 546 20.28 19.15 5.30
N GLN A 547 21.48 19.00 4.71
CA GLN A 547 21.66 19.02 3.27
C GLN A 547 22.41 17.75 2.89
N GLN A 548 21.78 16.88 2.11
CA GLN A 548 22.35 15.60 1.80
C GLN A 548 21.79 15.04 0.50
N GLY A 549 22.58 14.18 -0.12
CA GLY A 549 22.16 13.53 -1.35
C GLY A 549 22.38 12.03 -1.29
N TRP A 550 21.58 11.35 -2.11
CA TRP A 550 21.66 9.91 -2.29
C TRP A 550 21.71 9.57 -3.77
N ALA A 551 22.43 8.50 -4.10
CA ALA A 551 22.31 7.84 -5.39
C ALA A 551 21.86 6.40 -5.15
N VAL A 552 20.94 5.94 -5.99
CA VAL A 552 20.49 4.54 -6.01
C VAL A 552 20.88 3.95 -7.35
N ILE A 553 21.67 2.89 -7.34
CA ILE A 553 22.23 2.29 -8.56
C ILE A 553 21.85 0.82 -8.59
N VAL A 554 21.04 0.43 -9.57
CA VAL A 554 20.73 -0.99 -9.79
C VAL A 554 21.84 -1.60 -10.63
N GLY A 555 22.43 -2.67 -10.13
CA GLY A 555 23.54 -3.34 -10.81
C GLY A 555 23.10 -4.12 -12.05
N GLU A 556 24.02 -4.23 -12.99
CA GLU A 556 23.85 -5.01 -14.21
C GLU A 556 24.61 -6.34 -14.16
N THR A 557 25.21 -6.65 -13.02
CA THR A 557 25.93 -7.88 -12.74
C THR A 557 25.34 -8.55 -11.50
N ASN A 558 25.50 -9.87 -11.39
CA ASN A 558 25.16 -10.64 -10.19
C ASN A 558 26.40 -10.95 -9.33
N ASP A 559 27.58 -10.48 -9.73
CA ASP A 559 28.81 -10.66 -8.97
C ASP A 559 29.00 -9.52 -7.99
N LEU A 560 28.94 -9.83 -6.70
CA LEU A 560 29.03 -8.84 -5.62
C LEU A 560 30.36 -8.05 -5.66
N ASN A 561 31.49 -8.73 -5.89
CA ASN A 561 32.79 -8.06 -5.90
C ASN A 561 32.94 -7.11 -7.09
N VAL A 562 32.47 -7.54 -8.25
CA VAL A 562 32.45 -6.69 -9.46
C VAL A 562 31.56 -5.47 -9.23
N PHE A 563 30.39 -5.66 -8.67
CA PHE A 563 29.47 -4.57 -8.39
C PHE A 563 29.98 -3.62 -7.31
N ALA A 564 30.58 -4.14 -6.25
CA ALA A 564 31.16 -3.31 -5.18
C ALA A 564 32.29 -2.42 -5.71
N GLU A 565 33.13 -2.95 -6.61
CA GLU A 565 34.18 -2.17 -7.27
C GLU A 565 33.59 -1.09 -8.19
N TYR A 566 32.57 -1.44 -8.95
CA TYR A 566 31.84 -0.50 -9.79
C TYR A 566 31.21 0.63 -8.96
N ALA A 567 30.53 0.29 -7.87
CA ALA A 567 29.91 1.27 -6.98
C ALA A 567 30.94 2.18 -6.31
N ALA A 568 32.10 1.64 -5.95
CA ALA A 568 33.22 2.43 -5.41
C ALA A 568 33.77 3.41 -6.45
N GLY A 569 33.71 3.06 -7.73
CA GLY A 569 34.10 3.93 -8.85
C GLY A 569 33.08 4.99 -9.21
N CYS A 570 31.85 4.89 -8.72
CA CYS A 570 30.83 5.93 -8.86
C CYS A 570 31.08 7.02 -7.83
N ARG A 571 31.10 8.27 -8.28
CA ARG A 571 31.42 9.42 -7.42
C ARG A 571 30.19 10.31 -7.28
N LEU A 572 29.76 10.52 -6.02
CA LEU A 572 28.62 11.35 -5.66
C LEU A 572 29.10 12.62 -4.96
N ASP A 573 28.79 13.79 -5.53
CA ASP A 573 29.22 15.07 -4.99
C ASP A 573 28.04 16.02 -4.84
N LEU A 574 27.97 16.72 -3.70
CA LEU A 574 27.01 17.79 -3.45
C LEU A 574 27.76 19.13 -3.39
N ASP A 575 27.28 20.14 -4.12
CA ASP A 575 27.88 21.46 -4.06
C ASP A 575 27.67 22.13 -2.69
N PRO A 576 28.52 23.10 -2.30
CA PRO A 576 28.40 23.70 -0.96
C PRO A 576 27.06 24.36 -0.64
N GLN A 577 26.35 24.86 -1.64
CA GLN A 577 25.04 25.50 -1.48
C GLN A 577 23.90 24.48 -1.57
N ALA A 578 24.21 23.20 -1.78
CA ALA A 578 23.23 22.11 -1.97
C ALA A 578 22.20 22.40 -3.07
N THR A 579 22.64 23.03 -4.16
CA THR A 579 21.80 23.32 -5.34
C THR A 579 21.88 22.22 -6.38
N GLN A 580 22.99 21.46 -6.42
CA GLN A 580 23.21 20.40 -7.39
C GLN A 580 23.85 19.18 -6.75
N LEU A 581 23.33 18.02 -7.10
CA LEU A 581 23.87 16.71 -6.73
C LEU A 581 24.36 16.05 -8.02
N SER A 582 25.67 15.72 -8.07
CA SER A 582 26.30 15.15 -9.26
C SER A 582 26.74 13.73 -9.02
N LEU A 583 26.55 12.86 -10.01
CA LEU A 583 27.04 11.48 -9.99
C LEU A 583 27.85 11.20 -11.25
N SER A 584 29.10 10.82 -11.07
CA SER A 584 29.94 10.26 -12.13
C SER A 584 29.83 8.74 -12.09
N VAL A 585 29.42 8.15 -13.20
CA VAL A 585 29.27 6.71 -13.36
C VAL A 585 30.25 6.26 -14.44
N PRO A 586 31.11 5.27 -14.19
CA PRO A 586 32.06 4.80 -15.19
C PRO A 586 31.35 4.39 -16.49
N GLY A 587 31.85 4.90 -17.63
CA GLY A 587 31.38 4.53 -18.94
C GLY A 587 30.07 5.17 -19.40
N ARG A 588 29.55 6.18 -18.68
CA ARG A 588 28.35 6.91 -19.13
C ARG A 588 28.45 8.41 -18.82
N PRO A 589 27.61 9.25 -19.48
CA PRO A 589 27.60 10.69 -19.18
C PRO A 589 27.28 10.99 -17.72
N GLY A 590 27.88 12.04 -17.17
CA GLY A 590 27.62 12.49 -15.81
C GLY A 590 26.16 12.91 -15.61
N LEU A 591 25.59 12.54 -14.46
CA LEU A 591 24.26 12.91 -14.05
C LEU A 591 24.33 14.08 -13.07
N VAL A 592 23.48 15.09 -13.28
CA VAL A 592 23.38 16.24 -12.38
C VAL A 592 21.91 16.48 -12.06
N LEU A 593 21.58 16.44 -10.75
CA LEU A 593 20.26 16.77 -10.26
C LEU A 593 20.30 18.19 -9.68
N ASP A 594 19.65 19.10 -10.37
CA ASP A 594 19.50 20.48 -9.92
C ASP A 594 18.23 20.64 -9.10
N TRP A 595 18.33 21.33 -7.96
CA TRP A 595 17.18 21.51 -7.05
C TRP A 595 15.96 22.12 -7.75
N SER A 596 16.17 23.05 -8.68
CA SER A 596 15.09 23.74 -9.40
C SER A 596 14.79 23.14 -10.76
N ALA A 597 15.84 22.77 -11.51
CA ALA A 597 15.73 22.40 -12.92
C ALA A 597 15.55 20.90 -13.19
N GLY A 598 15.81 20.04 -12.20
CA GLY A 598 15.69 18.59 -12.37
C GLY A 598 16.96 17.92 -12.84
N LEU A 599 16.83 16.75 -13.44
CA LEU A 599 17.93 15.85 -13.80
C LEU A 599 18.39 16.07 -15.24
N THR A 600 19.73 16.17 -15.41
CA THR A 600 20.39 16.15 -16.72
C THR A 600 21.37 14.99 -16.80
N SER A 601 21.60 14.51 -18.02
CA SER A 601 22.63 13.54 -18.36
C SER A 601 23.48 14.13 -19.47
N GLY A 602 24.79 14.27 -19.22
CA GLY A 602 25.69 14.92 -20.18
C GLY A 602 25.24 16.35 -20.56
N GLY A 603 24.61 17.07 -19.62
CA GLY A 603 24.11 18.43 -19.83
C GLY A 603 22.75 18.51 -20.50
N GLN A 604 22.12 17.40 -20.89
CA GLN A 604 20.81 17.39 -21.54
C GLN A 604 19.73 16.90 -20.56
N PRO A 605 18.51 17.49 -20.58
CA PRO A 605 17.41 17.00 -19.75
C PRO A 605 17.12 15.52 -20.00
N VAL A 606 16.91 14.76 -18.93
CA VAL A 606 16.59 13.33 -19.02
C VAL A 606 15.16 13.12 -19.50
N VAL A 607 14.22 13.94 -19.04
CA VAL A 607 12.82 13.88 -19.46
C VAL A 607 12.59 14.92 -20.54
N THR A 608 12.40 14.46 -21.77
CA THR A 608 12.19 15.32 -22.95
C THR A 608 10.86 15.07 -23.65
N GLU A 609 10.25 13.89 -23.40
CA GLU A 609 8.98 13.50 -24.00
C GLU A 609 7.80 14.22 -23.37
N SER A 610 6.74 14.42 -24.15
CA SER A 610 5.45 14.89 -23.63
C SER A 610 4.75 13.73 -22.93
N LEU A 611 4.49 13.88 -21.63
CA LEU A 611 3.90 12.85 -20.79
C LEU A 611 2.42 13.12 -20.48
N SER A 612 1.66 12.06 -20.28
CA SER A 612 0.25 12.10 -19.89
C SER A 612 -0.03 11.10 -18.76
N ALA A 613 -1.28 10.95 -18.39
CA ALA A 613 -1.72 9.95 -17.41
C ALA A 613 -1.58 8.51 -17.94
N MET A 614 -1.45 8.33 -19.25
CA MET A 614 -1.20 7.02 -19.85
C MET A 614 0.28 6.67 -19.75
N PRO A 615 0.65 5.51 -19.17
CA PRO A 615 2.05 5.10 -19.13
C PRO A 615 2.66 4.97 -20.52
N GLN A 616 3.83 5.60 -20.70
CA GLN A 616 4.68 5.33 -21.85
C GLN A 616 5.65 4.22 -21.45
N VAL A 617 5.49 3.05 -22.06
CA VAL A 617 6.22 1.84 -21.68
C VAL A 617 7.13 1.40 -22.82
N SER A 618 8.36 1.04 -22.48
CA SER A 618 9.28 0.38 -23.39
C SER A 618 9.86 -0.86 -22.76
N ILE A 619 10.08 -1.88 -23.59
CA ILE A 619 10.76 -3.11 -23.19
C ILE A 619 12.01 -3.21 -24.06
N SER A 620 13.19 -3.25 -23.41
CA SER A 620 14.47 -3.33 -24.07
C SER A 620 15.22 -4.56 -23.61
N ARG A 621 16.14 -5.05 -24.44
CA ARG A 621 17.04 -6.14 -24.05
C ARG A 621 18.41 -5.56 -23.76
N LYS A 622 18.99 -6.02 -22.66
CA LYS A 622 20.41 -5.79 -22.39
C LYS A 622 21.21 -6.75 -23.25
N GLY A 623 22.02 -6.19 -24.11
CA GLY A 623 22.88 -6.93 -25.00
C GLY A 623 24.04 -7.59 -24.29
#